data_9c1202a45dc96ff7d1d85e6426b264fa
#
_entry.id   9c1202a45dc96ff7d1d85e6426b264fa
#
_cell.length_a   1.000
_cell.length_b   1.000
_cell.length_c   1.000
_cell.angle_alpha   90.00
_cell.angle_beta   90.00
_cell.angle_gamma   90.00
#
_symmetry.space_group_name_H-M   'P 1'
#
loop_
_entity.id
_entity.type
_entity.pdbx_description
1 polymer ?
#
loop_
_entity_poly.entity_id
_entity_poly.type
_entity_poly.pdbx_seq_one_letter_code
_entity_poly.pdbx_strand_id
1 'polypeptide(L)'
;GSAIGGDMLAAYAYDLCEVPISVVRGYSLPKWIEGKDQLVICSSHSGNTEETLSIFEQAVQRGCITMAVSKGGELKKLAEKHHCPFWLFEHQGQPRSAVGFSFGMLLNLISRMKLIPEQDKCVESAVEAMRRVISEIDVHIPVTKNQAKRIAGQAYERQAVIVGAEHLEPIARRWKTQINEMAKGWAAFEFMPEANHNTLAGL
;
A
#
# COMPACT_ATOMS: atom_id res chain seq x y z
N GLY A 1 1.51 5.61 -4.19
CA GLY A 1 2.28 4.37 -4.22
C GLY A 1 2.46 3.76 -2.84
N SER A 2 3.40 4.24 -2.04
CA SER A 2 3.77 3.60 -0.75
C SER A 2 2.63 3.53 0.27
N ALA A 3 1.74 4.54 0.33
CA ALA A 3 0.61 4.55 1.25
C ALA A 3 -0.38 3.39 1.04
N ILE A 4 -0.50 2.85 -0.17
CA ILE A 4 -1.30 1.63 -0.43
C ILE A 4 -0.71 0.42 0.30
N GLY A 5 0.61 0.31 0.39
CA GLY A 5 1.25 -0.75 1.19
C GLY A 5 0.85 -0.67 2.68
N GLY A 6 0.74 0.55 3.21
CA GLY A 6 0.23 0.80 4.56
C GLY A 6 -1.24 0.41 4.73
N ASP A 7 -2.12 0.78 3.76
CA ASP A 7 -3.53 0.36 3.81
C ASP A 7 -3.68 -1.16 3.78
N MET A 8 -2.93 -1.82 2.88
CA MET A 8 -2.92 -3.28 2.80
C MET A 8 -2.47 -3.91 4.11
N LEU A 9 -1.44 -3.34 4.75
CA LEU A 9 -0.98 -3.81 6.05
C LEU A 9 -2.06 -3.62 7.13
N ALA A 10 -2.67 -2.43 7.21
CA ALA A 10 -3.71 -2.14 8.19
C ALA A 10 -4.91 -3.10 8.04
N ALA A 11 -5.35 -3.34 6.80
CA ALA A 11 -6.44 -4.27 6.52
C ALA A 11 -6.06 -5.73 6.82
N TYR A 12 -4.84 -6.16 6.44
CA TYR A 12 -4.36 -7.53 6.68
C TYR A 12 -4.18 -7.81 8.18
N ALA A 13 -3.67 -6.84 8.92
CA ALA A 13 -3.35 -6.99 10.32
C ALA A 13 -4.55 -6.70 11.27
N TYR A 14 -5.72 -6.36 10.72
CA TYR A 14 -6.87 -5.90 11.50
C TYR A 14 -7.25 -6.86 12.64
N ASP A 15 -7.32 -8.16 12.35
CA ASP A 15 -7.63 -9.19 13.33
C ASP A 15 -6.40 -9.85 13.98
N LEU A 16 -5.20 -9.42 13.60
CA LEU A 16 -3.94 -10.03 14.06
C LEU A 16 -3.13 -9.14 15.00
N CYS A 17 -3.33 -7.82 14.94
CA CYS A 17 -2.52 -6.83 15.63
C CYS A 17 -3.34 -6.12 16.71
N GLU A 18 -2.88 -6.14 17.95
CA GLU A 18 -3.53 -5.43 19.07
C GLU A 18 -3.25 -3.92 19.06
N VAL A 19 -2.24 -3.49 18.28
CA VAL A 19 -1.87 -2.09 18.14
C VAL A 19 -2.56 -1.51 16.90
N PRO A 20 -3.31 -0.39 17.02
CA PRO A 20 -3.96 0.22 15.86
C PRO A 20 -2.96 0.73 14.84
N ILE A 21 -3.23 0.46 13.55
CA ILE A 21 -2.42 0.92 12.42
C ILE A 21 -3.20 1.96 11.64
N SER A 22 -2.66 3.18 11.55
CA SER A 22 -3.26 4.30 10.81
C SER A 22 -2.37 4.75 9.66
N VAL A 23 -2.96 5.10 8.52
CA VAL A 23 -2.23 5.57 7.34
C VAL A 23 -2.49 7.04 7.07
N VAL A 24 -1.45 7.86 7.17
CA VAL A 24 -1.51 9.31 6.93
C VAL A 24 -1.05 9.61 5.50
N ARG A 25 -1.80 10.47 4.79
CA ARG A 25 -1.53 10.86 3.39
C ARG A 25 -1.42 12.36 3.16
N GLY A 26 -1.49 13.15 4.19
CA GLY A 26 -1.37 14.60 4.09
C GLY A 26 0.00 15.11 4.48
N TYR A 27 0.13 16.41 4.54
CA TYR A 27 1.34 17.11 4.99
C TYR A 27 1.42 17.25 6.51
N SER A 28 0.35 16.93 7.24
CA SER A 28 0.27 17.13 8.69
C SER A 28 0.09 15.81 9.42
N LEU A 29 0.90 15.58 10.41
CA LEU A 29 0.75 14.48 11.35
C LEU A 29 -0.42 14.81 12.31
N PRO A 30 -1.37 13.91 12.53
CA PRO A 30 -2.46 14.12 13.49
C PRO A 30 -1.95 14.54 14.87
N LYS A 31 -2.69 15.44 15.54
CA LYS A 31 -2.23 16.01 16.84
C LYS A 31 -2.05 14.98 17.94
N TRP A 32 -2.79 13.89 17.89
CA TRP A 32 -2.70 12.80 18.87
C TRP A 32 -1.47 11.90 18.70
N ILE A 33 -0.74 12.04 17.59
CA ILE A 33 0.53 11.33 17.39
C ILE A 33 1.66 12.17 17.98
N GLU A 34 2.08 11.78 19.17
CA GLU A 34 3.13 12.46 19.96
C GLU A 34 3.76 11.49 20.97
N GLY A 35 5.05 11.64 21.22
CA GLY A 35 5.78 10.90 22.26
C GLY A 35 6.27 9.52 21.84
N LYS A 36 6.97 8.87 22.75
CA LYS A 36 7.72 7.63 22.53
C LYS A 36 6.85 6.37 22.38
N ASP A 37 5.58 6.46 22.69
CA ASP A 37 4.62 5.36 22.54
C ASP A 37 4.06 5.27 21.12
N GLN A 38 4.47 6.18 20.24
CA GLN A 38 4.05 6.24 18.84
C GLN A 38 5.20 5.84 17.91
N LEU A 39 4.98 4.83 17.08
CA LEU A 39 5.88 4.48 15.97
C LEU A 39 5.35 5.11 14.67
N VAL A 40 6.15 5.99 14.07
CA VAL A 40 5.85 6.61 12.79
C VAL A 40 6.78 6.04 11.72
N ILE A 41 6.23 5.32 10.75
CA ILE A 41 6.98 4.72 9.65
C ILE A 41 6.76 5.58 8.39
N CYS A 42 7.80 6.28 7.97
CA CYS A 42 7.79 7.11 6.78
C CYS A 42 8.22 6.29 5.56
N SER A 43 7.27 5.93 4.71
CA SER A 43 7.52 5.11 3.52
C SER A 43 7.34 5.91 2.23
N SER A 44 8.40 6.03 1.44
CA SER A 44 8.40 6.71 0.14
C SER A 44 9.27 5.95 -0.86
N HIS A 45 8.75 5.65 -2.04
CA HIS A 45 9.55 4.98 -3.09
C HIS A 45 10.79 5.78 -3.48
N SER A 46 10.64 7.06 -3.81
CA SER A 46 11.74 7.95 -4.19
C SER A 46 12.55 8.48 -3.01
N GLY A 47 11.93 8.56 -1.83
CA GLY A 47 12.47 9.27 -0.69
C GLY A 47 12.36 10.80 -0.80
N ASN A 48 11.64 11.33 -1.80
CA ASN A 48 11.52 12.77 -2.06
C ASN A 48 10.06 13.24 -2.05
N THR A 49 9.14 12.41 -1.54
CA THR A 49 7.73 12.76 -1.44
C THR A 49 7.55 13.81 -0.35
N GLU A 50 7.11 15.01 -0.70
CA GLU A 50 7.02 16.16 0.21
C GLU A 50 6.17 15.88 1.46
N GLU A 51 5.02 15.21 1.30
CA GLU A 51 4.16 14.82 2.41
C GLU A 51 4.90 13.89 3.38
N THR A 52 5.70 12.95 2.85
CA THR A 52 6.46 12.01 3.68
C THR A 52 7.59 12.70 4.42
N LEU A 53 8.28 13.65 3.78
CA LEU A 53 9.34 14.44 4.41
C LEU A 53 8.76 15.32 5.53
N SER A 54 7.64 16.00 5.27
CA SER A 54 6.93 16.81 6.27
C SER A 54 6.50 15.99 7.49
N ILE A 55 5.92 14.79 7.26
CA ILE A 55 5.51 13.89 8.35
C ILE A 55 6.73 13.40 9.15
N PHE A 56 7.84 13.07 8.48
CA PHE A 56 9.06 12.63 9.15
C PHE A 56 9.59 13.70 10.12
N GLU A 57 9.71 14.95 9.66
CA GLU A 57 10.18 16.06 10.50
C GLU A 57 9.26 16.32 11.69
N GLN A 58 7.93 16.30 11.47
CA GLN A 58 6.96 16.46 12.55
C GLN A 58 7.04 15.32 13.57
N ALA A 59 7.21 14.08 13.12
CA ALA A 59 7.34 12.93 14.00
C ALA A 59 8.57 13.03 14.90
N VAL A 60 9.71 13.42 14.33
CA VAL A 60 10.94 13.65 15.08
C VAL A 60 10.78 14.80 16.08
N GLN A 61 10.21 15.93 15.66
CA GLN A 61 9.96 17.10 16.53
C GLN A 61 9.03 16.77 17.70
N ARG A 62 8.05 15.87 17.50
CA ARG A 62 7.11 15.43 18.55
C ARG A 62 7.63 14.27 19.40
N GLY A 63 8.90 13.88 19.21
CA GLY A 63 9.53 12.82 19.99
C GLY A 63 8.99 11.41 19.75
N CYS A 64 8.37 11.17 18.60
CA CYS A 64 7.92 9.84 18.20
C CYS A 64 9.11 8.92 17.88
N ILE A 65 8.94 7.60 18.06
CA ILE A 65 9.83 6.63 17.45
C ILE A 65 9.63 6.70 15.93
N THR A 66 10.65 7.14 15.20
CA THR A 66 10.52 7.40 13.77
C THR A 66 11.43 6.49 12.97
N MET A 67 10.90 5.89 11.89
CA MET A 67 11.63 5.03 10.97
C MET A 67 11.33 5.43 9.53
N ALA A 68 12.30 5.23 8.64
CA ALA A 68 12.14 5.52 7.22
C ALA A 68 12.39 4.30 6.33
N VAL A 69 11.64 4.22 5.23
CA VAL A 69 11.74 3.17 4.21
C VAL A 69 11.73 3.83 2.83
N SER A 70 12.81 3.73 2.07
CA SER A 70 12.86 4.28 0.70
C SER A 70 14.03 3.71 -0.13
N LYS A 71 14.10 4.12 -1.41
CA LYS A 71 15.26 3.88 -2.29
C LYS A 71 16.43 4.83 -2.02
N GLY A 72 16.32 5.75 -1.08
CA GLY A 72 17.28 6.82 -0.81
C GLY A 72 16.60 8.18 -0.73
N GLY A 73 17.12 9.17 -1.44
CA GLY A 73 16.57 10.51 -1.49
C GLY A 73 16.77 11.32 -0.22
N GLU A 74 16.02 12.41 -0.07
CA GLU A 74 16.08 13.29 1.11
C GLU A 74 15.64 12.58 2.39
N LEU A 75 14.71 11.63 2.29
CA LEU A 75 14.25 10.86 3.45
C LEU A 75 15.39 10.05 4.10
N LYS A 76 16.31 9.52 3.28
CA LYS A 76 17.53 8.85 3.79
C LYS A 76 18.42 9.82 4.56
N LYS A 77 18.66 11.01 3.98
CA LYS A 77 19.49 12.05 4.63
C LYS A 77 18.87 12.53 5.96
N LEU A 78 17.56 12.70 5.99
CA LEU A 78 16.84 13.04 7.21
C LEU A 78 16.95 11.95 8.27
N ALA A 79 16.80 10.68 7.87
CA ALA A 79 16.95 9.55 8.79
C ALA A 79 18.38 9.48 9.37
N GLU A 80 19.40 9.65 8.55
CA GLU A 80 20.79 9.71 8.97
C GLU A 80 21.07 10.91 9.91
N LYS A 81 20.57 12.09 9.56
CA LYS A 81 20.71 13.32 10.36
C LYS A 81 20.11 13.18 11.76
N HIS A 82 18.97 12.51 11.87
CA HIS A 82 18.24 12.34 13.13
C HIS A 82 18.50 10.99 13.81
N HIS A 83 19.46 10.19 13.30
CA HIS A 83 19.80 8.88 13.81
C HIS A 83 18.59 7.91 13.89
N CYS A 84 17.65 8.04 12.95
CA CYS A 84 16.49 7.19 12.84
C CYS A 84 16.80 5.93 12.02
N PRO A 85 16.23 4.77 12.36
CA PRO A 85 16.35 3.56 11.53
C PRO A 85 15.92 3.82 10.09
N PHE A 86 16.70 3.30 9.14
CA PHE A 86 16.43 3.43 7.72
C PHE A 86 16.53 2.08 7.02
N TRP A 87 15.48 1.69 6.29
CA TRP A 87 15.47 0.51 5.44
C TRP A 87 15.54 0.91 3.97
N LEU A 88 16.63 0.49 3.33
CA LEU A 88 16.86 0.67 1.91
C LEU A 88 16.24 -0.52 1.15
N PHE A 89 15.61 -0.24 0.01
CA PHE A 89 15.29 -1.25 -0.98
C PHE A 89 15.71 -0.80 -2.37
N GLU A 90 16.07 -1.76 -3.21
CA GLU A 90 16.41 -1.50 -4.60
C GLU A 90 15.26 -1.89 -5.52
N HIS A 91 14.84 -0.96 -6.37
CA HIS A 91 13.80 -1.18 -7.36
C HIS A 91 14.02 -0.26 -8.56
N GLN A 92 14.18 -0.83 -9.74
CA GLN A 92 14.45 -0.07 -10.98
C GLN A 92 13.18 0.37 -11.71
N GLY A 93 12.00 -0.06 -11.28
CA GLY A 93 10.72 0.28 -11.90
C GLY A 93 10.08 1.56 -11.38
N GLN A 94 8.89 1.83 -11.89
CA GLN A 94 8.04 2.92 -11.42
C GLN A 94 7.43 2.61 -10.05
N PRO A 95 7.09 3.62 -9.23
CA PRO A 95 6.49 3.40 -7.90
C PRO A 95 5.28 2.47 -7.90
N ARG A 96 4.48 2.53 -8.97
CA ARG A 96 3.29 1.69 -9.16
C ARG A 96 3.58 0.19 -9.26
N SER A 97 4.81 -0.23 -9.59
CA SER A 97 5.21 -1.64 -9.61
C SER A 97 5.90 -2.10 -8.31
N ALA A 98 6.08 -1.20 -7.32
CA ALA A 98 6.81 -1.47 -6.09
C ALA A 98 5.91 -1.79 -4.88
N VAL A 99 4.63 -2.09 -5.08
CA VAL A 99 3.71 -2.34 -3.96
C VAL A 99 4.14 -3.53 -3.10
N GLY A 100 4.71 -4.57 -3.71
CA GLY A 100 5.24 -5.73 -2.99
C GLY A 100 6.36 -5.36 -2.01
N PHE A 101 7.25 -4.43 -2.38
CA PHE A 101 8.25 -3.90 -1.45
C PHE A 101 7.61 -3.13 -0.31
N SER A 102 6.67 -2.21 -0.61
CA SER A 102 6.02 -1.40 0.42
C SER A 102 5.25 -2.26 1.41
N PHE A 103 4.45 -3.21 0.94
CA PHE A 103 3.68 -4.10 1.81
C PHE A 103 4.58 -5.10 2.54
N GLY A 104 5.44 -5.82 1.82
CA GLY A 104 6.27 -6.90 2.39
C GLY A 104 7.25 -6.41 3.44
N MET A 105 7.87 -5.22 3.25
CA MET A 105 8.78 -4.65 4.25
C MET A 105 8.04 -4.25 5.51
N LEU A 106 6.86 -3.64 5.39
CA LEU A 106 6.03 -3.26 6.54
C LEU A 106 5.50 -4.50 7.27
N LEU A 107 5.05 -5.52 6.55
CA LEU A 107 4.60 -6.79 7.14
C LEU A 107 5.74 -7.48 7.90
N ASN A 108 6.93 -7.57 7.31
CA ASN A 108 8.12 -8.11 7.95
C ASN A 108 8.48 -7.32 9.22
N LEU A 109 8.39 -5.99 9.17
CA LEU A 109 8.68 -5.14 10.33
C LEU A 109 7.79 -5.48 11.52
N ILE A 110 6.44 -5.43 11.33
CA ILE A 110 5.52 -5.67 12.44
C ILE A 110 5.54 -7.14 12.94
N SER A 111 5.85 -8.09 12.05
CA SER A 111 6.08 -9.49 12.44
C SER A 111 7.35 -9.64 13.30
N ARG A 112 8.48 -9.01 12.90
CA ARG A 112 9.71 -8.98 13.70
C ARG A 112 9.57 -8.28 15.04
N MET A 113 8.73 -7.26 15.10
CA MET A 113 8.36 -6.59 16.34
C MET A 113 7.43 -7.44 17.21
N LYS A 114 7.00 -8.60 16.73
CA LYS A 114 6.05 -9.52 17.40
C LYS A 114 4.68 -8.87 17.67
N LEU A 115 4.29 -7.90 16.85
CA LEU A 115 2.96 -7.28 16.89
C LEU A 115 1.90 -8.16 16.21
N ILE A 116 2.35 -9.08 15.34
CA ILE A 116 1.55 -10.14 14.72
C ILE A 116 2.32 -11.46 14.75
N PRO A 117 1.67 -12.62 14.61
CA PRO A 117 2.35 -13.91 14.42
C PRO A 117 3.28 -13.90 13.20
N GLU A 118 4.21 -14.87 13.15
CA GLU A 118 5.10 -15.08 12.00
C GLU A 118 4.31 -15.33 10.71
N GLN A 119 4.70 -14.66 9.60
CA GLN A 119 3.95 -14.63 8.36
C GLN A 119 4.64 -15.33 7.18
N ASP A 120 5.79 -15.94 7.37
CA ASP A 120 6.63 -16.49 6.28
C ASP A 120 5.85 -17.47 5.42
N LYS A 121 5.14 -18.43 6.03
CA LYS A 121 4.31 -19.41 5.29
C LYS A 121 3.15 -18.77 4.52
N CYS A 122 2.54 -17.72 5.09
CA CYS A 122 1.47 -16.98 4.42
C CYS A 122 2.02 -16.22 3.20
N VAL A 123 3.20 -15.63 3.33
CA VAL A 123 3.88 -14.92 2.23
C VAL A 123 4.28 -15.90 1.12
N GLU A 124 4.85 -17.05 1.46
CA GLU A 124 5.19 -18.11 0.49
C GLU A 124 3.95 -18.56 -0.29
N SER A 125 2.87 -18.89 0.41
CA SER A 125 1.59 -19.28 -0.21
C SER A 125 1.02 -18.18 -1.12
N ALA A 126 1.09 -16.91 -0.69
CA ALA A 126 0.66 -15.78 -1.52
C ALA A 126 1.51 -15.64 -2.79
N VAL A 127 2.84 -15.81 -2.68
CA VAL A 127 3.74 -15.78 -3.85
C VAL A 127 3.43 -16.89 -4.83
N GLU A 128 3.19 -18.12 -4.35
CA GLU A 128 2.79 -19.24 -5.21
C GLU A 128 1.45 -18.98 -5.91
N ALA A 129 0.46 -18.46 -5.18
CA ALA A 129 -0.83 -18.09 -5.76
C ALA A 129 -0.69 -17.02 -6.85
N MET A 130 0.12 -15.98 -6.61
CA MET A 130 0.42 -14.94 -7.61
C MET A 130 1.12 -15.51 -8.84
N ARG A 131 2.10 -16.40 -8.68
CA ARG A 131 2.80 -17.04 -9.81
C ARG A 131 1.83 -17.84 -10.67
N ARG A 132 0.92 -18.60 -10.05
CA ARG A 132 -0.12 -19.35 -10.76
C ARG A 132 -1.01 -18.42 -11.58
N VAL A 133 -1.55 -17.37 -10.96
CA VAL A 133 -2.39 -16.39 -11.67
C VAL A 133 -1.61 -15.72 -12.81
N ILE A 134 -0.36 -15.32 -12.60
CA ILE A 134 0.49 -14.71 -13.65
C ILE A 134 0.62 -15.66 -14.84
N SER A 135 0.82 -16.96 -14.62
CA SER A 135 0.92 -17.94 -15.70
C SER A 135 -0.37 -18.08 -16.51
N GLU A 136 -1.53 -17.84 -15.91
CA GLU A 136 -2.85 -17.90 -16.57
C GLU A 136 -3.18 -16.63 -17.36
N ILE A 137 -2.62 -15.48 -16.97
CA ILE A 137 -2.89 -14.18 -17.58
C ILE A 137 -1.69 -13.59 -18.34
N ASP A 138 -0.66 -14.37 -18.55
CA ASP A 138 0.54 -13.94 -19.29
C ASP A 138 0.21 -13.35 -20.66
N VAL A 139 1.05 -12.45 -21.14
CA VAL A 139 0.86 -11.73 -22.40
C VAL A 139 0.73 -12.65 -23.62
N HIS A 140 1.35 -13.82 -23.57
CA HIS A 140 1.31 -14.80 -24.65
C HIS A 140 0.03 -15.67 -24.66
N ILE A 141 -0.74 -15.67 -23.55
CA ILE A 141 -2.01 -16.42 -23.48
C ILE A 141 -3.06 -15.74 -24.38
N PRO A 142 -3.70 -16.47 -25.29
CA PRO A 142 -4.73 -15.94 -26.19
C PRO A 142 -5.92 -15.35 -25.40
N VAL A 143 -6.55 -14.30 -25.96
CA VAL A 143 -7.69 -13.60 -25.32
C VAL A 143 -8.82 -14.53 -24.89
N THR A 144 -9.07 -15.60 -25.65
CA THR A 144 -10.12 -16.60 -25.33
C THR A 144 -9.87 -17.36 -24.03
N LYS A 145 -8.61 -17.47 -23.60
CA LYS A 145 -8.17 -18.15 -22.38
C LYS A 145 -7.62 -17.19 -21.31
N ASN A 146 -7.46 -15.91 -21.62
CA ASN A 146 -6.87 -14.92 -20.74
C ASN A 146 -7.96 -14.02 -20.15
N GLN A 147 -8.29 -14.24 -18.88
CA GLN A 147 -9.35 -13.49 -18.19
C GLN A 147 -9.03 -11.99 -18.12
N ALA A 148 -7.77 -11.61 -17.89
CA ALA A 148 -7.37 -10.19 -17.81
C ALA A 148 -7.62 -9.47 -19.14
N LYS A 149 -7.27 -10.08 -20.29
CA LYS A 149 -7.56 -9.51 -21.62
C LYS A 149 -9.07 -9.42 -21.90
N ARG A 150 -9.85 -10.39 -21.45
CA ARG A 150 -11.32 -10.37 -21.60
C ARG A 150 -11.95 -9.24 -20.78
N ILE A 151 -11.54 -9.09 -19.50
CA ILE A 151 -11.99 -7.99 -18.65
C ILE A 151 -11.59 -6.64 -19.25
N ALA A 152 -10.35 -6.50 -19.74
CA ALA A 152 -9.89 -5.29 -20.38
C ALA A 152 -10.73 -4.92 -21.61
N GLY A 153 -11.10 -5.91 -22.45
CA GLY A 153 -12.00 -5.70 -23.58
C GLY A 153 -13.41 -5.26 -23.17
N GLN A 154 -13.93 -5.79 -22.07
CA GLN A 154 -15.24 -5.39 -21.52
C GLN A 154 -15.21 -3.99 -20.90
N ALA A 155 -14.08 -3.59 -20.32
CA ALA A 155 -13.89 -2.27 -19.69
C ALA A 155 -13.55 -1.15 -20.71
N TYR A 156 -13.25 -1.52 -21.97
CA TYR A 156 -12.90 -0.54 -22.99
C TYR A 156 -14.05 0.42 -23.27
N GLU A 157 -13.75 1.73 -23.31
CA GLU A 157 -14.74 2.83 -23.46
C GLU A 157 -15.83 2.89 -22.35
N ARG A 158 -15.59 2.26 -21.21
CA ARG A 158 -16.48 2.28 -20.07
C ARG A 158 -15.81 2.88 -18.85
N GLN A 159 -16.60 3.51 -18.00
CA GLN A 159 -16.16 3.93 -16.68
C GLN A 159 -16.09 2.71 -15.76
N ALA A 160 -14.91 2.46 -15.20
CA ALA A 160 -14.72 1.36 -14.26
C ALA A 160 -14.98 1.81 -12.82
N VAL A 161 -15.84 1.08 -12.11
CA VAL A 161 -16.00 1.17 -10.66
C VAL A 161 -15.58 -0.16 -10.04
N ILE A 162 -14.61 -0.11 -9.15
CA ILE A 162 -14.06 -1.30 -8.49
C ILE A 162 -14.62 -1.35 -7.07
N VAL A 163 -15.32 -2.44 -6.74
CA VAL A 163 -15.89 -2.63 -5.41
C VAL A 163 -15.07 -3.64 -4.63
N GLY A 164 -14.64 -3.29 -3.43
CA GLY A 164 -13.96 -4.17 -2.49
C GLY A 164 -14.75 -4.31 -1.19
N ALA A 165 -14.72 -5.49 -0.58
CA ALA A 165 -15.34 -5.70 0.73
C ALA A 165 -14.26 -5.90 1.80
N GLU A 166 -14.47 -5.31 2.97
CA GLU A 166 -13.62 -5.50 4.16
C GLU A 166 -12.12 -5.32 3.85
N HIS A 167 -11.32 -6.36 4.06
CA HIS A 167 -9.88 -6.36 3.81
C HIS A 167 -9.49 -6.16 2.33
N LEU A 168 -10.45 -6.23 1.40
CA LEU A 168 -10.23 -5.95 -0.03
C LEU A 168 -10.43 -4.48 -0.41
N GLU A 169 -10.84 -3.60 0.50
CA GLU A 169 -10.92 -2.15 0.23
C GLU A 169 -9.60 -1.58 -0.35
N PRO A 170 -8.44 -1.80 0.27
CA PRO A 170 -7.18 -1.29 -0.29
C PRO A 170 -6.84 -1.90 -1.65
N ILE A 171 -7.31 -3.09 -1.95
CA ILE A 171 -7.13 -3.72 -3.25
C ILE A 171 -8.00 -3.03 -4.30
N ALA A 172 -9.27 -2.72 -4.00
CA ALA A 172 -10.13 -1.94 -4.89
C ALA A 172 -9.53 -0.55 -5.19
N ARG A 173 -9.07 0.16 -4.16
CA ARG A 173 -8.33 1.42 -4.30
C ARG A 173 -7.09 1.25 -5.17
N ARG A 174 -6.34 0.17 -5.01
CA ARG A 174 -5.15 -0.14 -5.82
C ARG A 174 -5.51 -0.36 -7.28
N TRP A 175 -6.54 -1.13 -7.57
CA TRP A 175 -7.02 -1.33 -8.95
C TRP A 175 -7.39 -0.03 -9.63
N LYS A 176 -8.16 0.83 -8.94
CA LYS A 176 -8.48 2.18 -9.42
C LYS A 176 -7.21 2.95 -9.81
N THR A 177 -6.19 2.98 -8.95
CA THR A 177 -4.96 3.71 -9.25
C THR A 177 -4.18 3.11 -10.42
N GLN A 178 -4.18 1.79 -10.59
CA GLN A 178 -3.56 1.13 -11.73
C GLN A 178 -4.26 1.45 -13.05
N ILE A 179 -5.58 1.48 -13.08
CA ILE A 179 -6.33 1.91 -14.28
C ILE A 179 -5.95 3.36 -14.63
N ASN A 180 -5.92 4.27 -13.66
CA ASN A 180 -5.54 5.66 -13.89
C ASN A 180 -4.10 5.79 -14.43
N GLU A 181 -3.15 5.08 -13.82
CA GLU A 181 -1.73 5.22 -14.15
C GLU A 181 -1.31 4.42 -15.39
N MET A 182 -1.88 3.24 -15.62
CA MET A 182 -1.48 2.32 -16.69
C MET A 182 -2.33 2.48 -17.95
N ALA A 183 -3.67 2.43 -17.78
CA ALA A 183 -4.60 2.51 -18.90
C ALA A 183 -4.95 3.96 -19.29
N LYS A 184 -4.53 4.97 -18.49
CA LYS A 184 -4.85 6.39 -18.69
C LYS A 184 -6.36 6.66 -18.72
N GLY A 185 -7.15 5.74 -18.13
CA GLY A 185 -8.59 5.85 -17.98
C GLY A 185 -8.98 6.38 -16.61
N TRP A 186 -10.12 7.02 -16.51
CA TRP A 186 -10.70 7.37 -15.23
C TRP A 186 -11.39 6.14 -14.61
N ALA A 187 -11.21 5.95 -13.31
CA ALA A 187 -11.88 4.90 -12.54
C ALA A 187 -12.24 5.38 -11.14
N ALA A 188 -13.27 4.80 -10.55
CA ALA A 188 -13.64 4.97 -9.16
C ALA A 188 -13.44 3.66 -8.39
N PHE A 189 -13.49 3.73 -7.06
CA PHE A 189 -13.61 2.56 -6.21
C PHE A 189 -14.64 2.82 -5.11
N GLU A 190 -15.26 1.75 -4.67
CA GLU A 190 -16.21 1.72 -3.57
C GLU A 190 -15.88 0.56 -2.64
N PHE A 191 -16.36 0.62 -1.41
CA PHE A 191 -16.15 -0.47 -0.46
C PHE A 191 -17.45 -0.85 0.26
N MET A 192 -17.56 -2.13 0.52
CA MET A 192 -18.65 -2.73 1.28
C MET A 192 -18.24 -2.85 2.74
N PRO A 193 -19.15 -2.68 3.72
CA PRO A 193 -20.60 -2.55 3.50
C PRO A 193 -21.10 -1.11 3.23
N GLU A 194 -20.25 -0.08 3.29
CA GLU A 194 -20.67 1.33 3.17
C GLU A 194 -21.45 1.59 1.86
N ALA A 195 -21.00 1.04 0.74
CA ALA A 195 -21.66 1.21 -0.55
C ALA A 195 -23.12 0.70 -0.57
N ASN A 196 -23.50 -0.21 0.34
CA ASN A 196 -24.89 -0.66 0.48
C ASN A 196 -25.84 0.44 0.95
N HIS A 197 -25.31 1.44 1.67
CA HIS A 197 -26.12 2.50 2.28
C HIS A 197 -26.29 3.71 1.35
N ASN A 198 -25.50 3.82 0.30
CA ASN A 198 -25.46 5.02 -0.56
C ASN A 198 -25.32 4.67 -2.04
N THR A 199 -24.23 4.08 -2.49
CA THR A 199 -23.93 3.86 -3.91
C THR A 199 -24.98 2.98 -4.60
N LEU A 200 -25.47 1.92 -3.95
CA LEU A 200 -26.52 1.05 -4.51
C LEU A 200 -27.84 1.76 -4.73
N ALA A 201 -28.14 2.82 -3.98
CA ALA A 201 -29.34 3.60 -4.20
C ALA A 201 -29.25 4.51 -5.43
N GLY A 202 -28.06 4.71 -5.99
CA GLY A 202 -27.79 5.50 -7.19
C GLY A 202 -27.66 4.69 -8.48
N LEU A 203 -27.78 3.37 -8.42
CA LEU A 203 -27.75 2.46 -9.57
C LEU A 203 -29.17 2.09 -9.99
#